data_89d445a6f2d54a6ad4e62e9862363801
#
_entry.id   89d445a6f2d54a6ad4e62e9862363801
#
_cell.length_a   1.000
_cell.length_b   1.000
_cell.length_c   1.000
_cell.angle_alpha   90.00
_cell.angle_beta   90.00
_cell.angle_gamma   90.00
#
_symmetry.space_group_name_H-M   'P 1'
#
loop_
_entity.id
_entity.type
_entity.pdbx_description
1 polymer ?
#
loop_
_entity_poly.entity_id
_entity_poly.type
_entity_poly.pdbx_seq_one_letter_code
_entity_poly.pdbx_strand_id
1 'polypeptide(L)'
;SLYDKARELDVNTELGEIAQLAQKCLKDQNFRILTYNYDDFLEQYLEWRGVKCCSMFTTKVRYSNGQASADFYGVNGQPNQSLRLYHVHGFLPKVATKSQLDTLHIRSICLTEADYNMLYNQPYSWPIASQLSFFRENICLFIGCSLSDPNIRRLLEITAYNPPKHYAILPMIYKSTDASGAVVPKQFTTKDRLQIENHFYRIGINILWVRDYSAIPAWLHNLNRSIV
;
A
#
# COMPACT_ATOMS: atom_id res chain seq x y z
N SER A 1 20.13 5.40 -12.94
CA SER A 1 18.99 5.98 -12.21
C SER A 1 18.61 5.10 -11.03
N LEU A 2 17.75 5.57 -10.10
CA LEU A 2 17.18 4.74 -9.02
C LEU A 2 16.46 3.52 -9.57
N TYR A 3 15.86 3.63 -10.72
CA TYR A 3 15.14 2.56 -11.41
C TYR A 3 16.06 1.49 -12.00
N ASP A 4 17.25 1.86 -12.47
CA ASP A 4 18.23 0.89 -12.97
C ASP A 4 18.77 0.05 -11.81
N LYS A 5 18.95 0.69 -10.63
CA LYS A 5 19.31 -0.02 -9.38
C LYS A 5 18.20 -0.96 -8.89
N ALA A 6 16.92 -0.65 -9.11
CA ALA A 6 15.83 -1.56 -8.75
C ALA A 6 15.85 -2.87 -9.56
N ARG A 7 16.40 -2.85 -10.79
CA ARG A 7 16.62 -4.06 -11.61
C ARG A 7 17.78 -4.93 -11.13
N GLU A 8 18.74 -4.33 -10.42
CA GLU A 8 19.88 -5.02 -9.81
C GLU A 8 19.59 -5.53 -8.40
N LEU A 9 18.39 -5.21 -7.85
CA LEU A 9 18.01 -5.65 -6.52
C LEU A 9 17.83 -7.17 -6.50
N ASP A 10 18.63 -7.80 -5.68
CA ASP A 10 18.70 -9.23 -5.46
C ASP A 10 17.33 -9.80 -5.02
N VAL A 11 17.14 -11.08 -5.26
CA VAL A 11 15.91 -11.85 -4.97
C VAL A 11 15.44 -11.71 -3.51
N ASN A 12 16.33 -11.36 -2.60
CA ASN A 12 16.07 -11.19 -1.17
C ASN A 12 15.64 -9.76 -0.76
N THR A 13 15.14 -8.96 -1.69
CA THR A 13 14.61 -7.64 -1.35
C THR A 13 13.12 -7.72 -1.04
N GLU A 14 12.60 -6.74 -0.31
CA GLU A 14 11.18 -6.60 0.00
C GLU A 14 10.31 -6.65 -1.29
N LEU A 15 10.70 -5.91 -2.33
CA LEU A 15 10.01 -5.93 -3.62
C LEU A 15 10.09 -7.31 -4.29
N GLY A 16 11.23 -8.01 -4.18
CA GLY A 16 11.41 -9.36 -4.72
C GLY A 16 10.47 -10.36 -4.08
N GLU A 17 10.33 -10.32 -2.78
CA GLU A 17 9.45 -11.23 -2.04
C GLU A 17 7.97 -10.88 -2.27
N ILE A 18 7.60 -9.60 -2.39
CA ILE A 18 6.24 -9.16 -2.77
C ILE A 18 5.90 -9.66 -4.19
N ALA A 19 6.83 -9.55 -5.13
CA ALA A 19 6.61 -10.04 -6.48
C ALA A 19 6.45 -11.57 -6.54
N GLN A 20 7.22 -12.31 -5.75
CA GLN A 20 7.10 -13.75 -5.64
C GLN A 20 5.74 -14.15 -5.03
N LEU A 21 5.31 -13.46 -3.99
CA LEU A 21 3.98 -13.62 -3.40
C LEU A 21 2.88 -13.39 -4.44
N ALA A 22 3.00 -12.29 -5.18
CA ALA A 22 2.07 -11.96 -6.26
C ALA A 22 2.00 -13.05 -7.33
N GLN A 23 3.14 -13.59 -7.77
CA GLN A 23 3.21 -14.69 -8.74
C GLN A 23 2.46 -15.94 -8.26
N LYS A 24 2.63 -16.31 -7.00
CA LYS A 24 1.94 -17.45 -6.40
C LYS A 24 0.43 -17.25 -6.30
N CYS A 25 0.03 -16.02 -5.97
CA CYS A 25 -1.37 -15.67 -5.78
C CYS A 25 -2.10 -15.23 -7.07
N LEU A 26 -1.43 -15.19 -8.22
CA LEU A 26 -2.04 -14.77 -9.50
C LEU A 26 -3.28 -15.56 -9.90
N LYS A 27 -3.38 -16.82 -9.47
CA LYS A 27 -4.55 -17.68 -9.75
C LYS A 27 -5.76 -17.30 -8.90
N ASP A 28 -5.54 -16.63 -7.78
CA ASP A 28 -6.61 -16.11 -6.95
C ASP A 28 -7.08 -14.76 -7.50
N GLN A 29 -8.26 -14.74 -8.08
CA GLN A 29 -8.87 -13.53 -8.64
C GLN A 29 -9.12 -12.44 -7.58
N ASN A 30 -9.07 -12.79 -6.30
CA ASN A 30 -9.24 -11.85 -5.19
C ASN A 30 -7.92 -11.25 -4.72
N PHE A 31 -6.76 -11.80 -5.14
CA PHE A 31 -5.48 -11.22 -4.78
C PHE A 31 -5.29 -9.87 -5.47
N ARG A 32 -5.01 -8.86 -4.69
CA ARG A 32 -4.87 -7.46 -5.12
C ARG A 32 -3.84 -6.76 -4.25
N ILE A 33 -3.24 -5.72 -4.79
CA ILE A 33 -2.34 -4.86 -4.03
C ILE A 33 -2.97 -3.46 -3.94
N LEU A 34 -3.01 -2.90 -2.74
CA LEU A 34 -3.36 -1.52 -2.50
C LEU A 34 -2.11 -0.80 -2.01
N THR A 35 -1.78 0.31 -2.63
CA THR A 35 -0.61 1.10 -2.29
C THR A 35 -0.98 2.56 -2.00
N TYR A 36 -0.25 3.14 -1.04
CA TYR A 36 -0.29 4.57 -0.72
C TYR A 36 0.85 5.33 -1.42
N ASN A 37 1.76 4.61 -2.10
CA ASN A 37 2.82 5.21 -2.91
C ASN A 37 2.25 5.74 -4.23
N TYR A 38 2.90 6.79 -4.73
CA TYR A 38 2.53 7.42 -6.01
C TYR A 38 3.29 6.82 -7.19
N ASP A 39 4.49 6.29 -6.93
CA ASP A 39 5.40 5.79 -7.96
C ASP A 39 4.96 4.43 -8.51
N ASP A 40 5.54 4.07 -9.66
CA ASP A 40 5.30 2.81 -10.37
C ASP A 40 6.43 1.79 -10.18
N PHE A 41 7.21 1.90 -9.11
CA PHE A 41 8.34 0.98 -8.86
C PHE A 41 7.91 -0.47 -8.76
N LEU A 42 6.82 -0.71 -8.05
CA LEU A 42 6.30 -2.05 -7.84
C LEU A 42 5.83 -2.66 -9.15
N GLU A 43 5.12 -1.90 -9.98
CA GLU A 43 4.67 -2.34 -11.30
C GLU A 43 5.83 -2.69 -12.20
N GLN A 44 6.83 -1.80 -12.31
CA GLN A 44 8.01 -2.04 -13.14
C GLN A 44 8.78 -3.29 -12.69
N TYR A 45 8.87 -3.50 -11.37
CA TYR A 45 9.52 -4.68 -10.83
C TYR A 45 8.71 -5.95 -11.12
N LEU A 46 7.39 -5.91 -10.93
CA LEU A 46 6.48 -7.03 -11.22
C LEU A 46 6.52 -7.39 -12.70
N GLU A 47 6.47 -6.41 -13.59
CA GLU A 47 6.57 -6.62 -15.04
C GLU A 47 7.92 -7.23 -15.45
N TRP A 48 9.00 -6.74 -14.86
CA TRP A 48 10.32 -7.35 -15.06
C TRP A 48 10.35 -8.81 -14.62
N ARG A 49 9.59 -9.18 -13.60
CA ARG A 49 9.41 -10.57 -13.14
C ARG A 49 8.37 -11.35 -13.94
N GLY A 50 7.83 -10.78 -15.02
CA GLY A 50 6.84 -11.41 -15.89
C GLY A 50 5.41 -11.40 -15.36
N VAL A 51 5.12 -10.62 -14.33
CA VAL A 51 3.78 -10.42 -13.80
C VAL A 51 3.11 -9.25 -14.50
N LYS A 52 2.04 -9.52 -15.26
CA LYS A 52 1.24 -8.45 -15.88
C LYS A 52 0.49 -7.67 -14.84
N CYS A 53 0.61 -6.35 -14.87
CA CYS A 53 -0.01 -5.43 -13.92
C CYS A 53 -1.02 -4.50 -14.59
N CYS A 54 -1.99 -4.06 -13.81
CA CYS A 54 -2.93 -3.02 -14.17
C CYS A 54 -3.04 -2.05 -13.01
N SER A 55 -2.52 -0.83 -13.19
CA SER A 55 -2.62 0.23 -12.17
C SER A 55 -3.99 0.88 -12.22
N MET A 56 -4.66 0.87 -11.08
CA MET A 56 -5.99 1.43 -10.87
C MET A 56 -5.83 2.71 -10.06
N PHE A 57 -6.28 3.84 -10.61
CA PHE A 57 -6.20 5.15 -9.94
C PHE A 57 -7.26 6.10 -10.48
N THR A 58 -7.50 7.20 -9.77
CA THR A 58 -8.46 8.24 -10.18
C THR A 58 -7.75 9.28 -11.02
N THR A 59 -8.19 9.48 -12.26
CA THR A 59 -7.59 10.48 -13.17
C THR A 59 -8.25 11.84 -13.07
N LYS A 60 -9.55 11.90 -12.81
CA LYS A 60 -10.33 13.12 -12.65
C LYS A 60 -11.57 12.87 -11.83
N VAL A 61 -11.83 13.77 -10.89
CA VAL A 61 -13.18 13.98 -10.39
C VAL A 61 -13.83 15.04 -11.30
N ARG A 62 -14.62 14.61 -12.26
CA ARG A 62 -15.47 15.53 -13.02
C ARG A 62 -16.78 15.70 -12.27
N TYR A 63 -17.08 16.90 -11.87
CA TYR A 63 -18.39 17.26 -11.41
C TYR A 63 -19.23 17.71 -12.60
N SER A 64 -20.02 16.82 -13.18
CA SER A 64 -21.12 17.19 -14.05
C SER A 64 -22.40 16.93 -13.29
N ASN A 65 -23.21 17.97 -13.11
CA ASN A 65 -24.51 17.90 -12.43
C ASN A 65 -24.47 17.35 -10.99
N GLY A 66 -23.39 17.63 -10.25
CA GLY A 66 -23.24 17.18 -8.86
C GLY A 66 -22.83 15.71 -8.68
N GLN A 67 -22.55 15.00 -9.76
CA GLN A 67 -22.02 13.64 -9.70
C GLN A 67 -20.52 13.62 -9.99
N ALA A 68 -19.76 12.95 -9.10
CA ALA A 68 -18.36 12.67 -9.31
C ALA A 68 -18.22 11.42 -10.19
N SER A 69 -17.57 11.54 -11.35
CA SER A 69 -17.14 10.39 -12.15
C SER A 69 -15.63 10.18 -11.97
N ALA A 70 -15.24 8.96 -11.69
CA ALA A 70 -13.84 8.55 -11.66
C ALA A 70 -13.53 7.74 -12.92
N ASP A 71 -12.56 8.21 -13.70
CA ASP A 71 -12.05 7.43 -14.83
C ASP A 71 -10.92 6.52 -14.34
N PHE A 72 -11.00 5.24 -14.68
CA PHE A 72 -9.99 4.25 -14.35
C PHE A 72 -9.04 4.08 -15.53
N TYR A 73 -7.75 4.08 -15.25
CA TYR A 73 -6.73 3.76 -16.25
C TYR A 73 -5.99 2.48 -15.84
N GLY A 74 -5.96 1.51 -16.74
CA GLY A 74 -5.01 0.42 -16.69
C GLY A 74 -3.83 0.78 -17.60
N VAL A 75 -2.63 0.91 -17.03
CA VAL A 75 -1.46 1.33 -17.80
C VAL A 75 -0.88 0.21 -18.63
N ASN A 76 -0.89 -1.04 -18.16
CA ASN A 76 -0.18 -2.15 -18.83
C ASN A 76 -0.95 -3.48 -18.85
N GLY A 77 -2.26 -3.49 -19.01
CA GLY A 77 -3.01 -4.73 -19.13
C GLY A 77 -4.52 -4.56 -19.01
N GLN A 78 -5.22 -5.59 -19.41
CA GLN A 78 -6.66 -5.65 -19.20
C GLN A 78 -6.94 -6.01 -17.72
N PRO A 79 -7.82 -5.28 -17.02
CA PRO A 79 -8.08 -5.50 -15.59
C PRO A 79 -8.46 -6.94 -15.21
N ASN A 80 -9.03 -7.68 -16.15
CA ASN A 80 -9.48 -9.06 -15.91
C ASN A 80 -8.40 -10.13 -16.11
N GLN A 81 -7.21 -9.74 -16.61
CA GLN A 81 -6.10 -10.67 -16.93
C GLN A 81 -4.78 -10.29 -16.26
N SER A 82 -4.81 -9.29 -15.41
CA SER A 82 -3.62 -8.70 -14.80
C SER A 82 -3.81 -8.52 -13.30
N LEU A 83 -2.70 -8.54 -12.56
CA LEU A 83 -2.68 -8.14 -11.16
C LEU A 83 -3.10 -6.68 -11.02
N ARG A 84 -4.08 -6.41 -10.18
CA ARG A 84 -4.57 -5.05 -9.96
C ARG A 84 -3.83 -4.39 -8.81
N LEU A 85 -3.22 -3.23 -9.08
CA LEU A 85 -2.59 -2.36 -8.08
C LEU A 85 -3.45 -1.11 -7.92
N TYR A 86 -3.89 -0.83 -6.71
CA TYR A 86 -4.80 0.28 -6.39
C TYR A 86 -4.02 1.42 -5.75
N HIS A 87 -3.80 2.51 -6.50
CA HIS A 87 -3.14 3.74 -6.03
C HIS A 87 -4.18 4.70 -5.45
N VAL A 88 -4.44 4.58 -4.17
CA VAL A 88 -5.52 5.34 -3.51
C VAL A 88 -5.18 6.81 -3.25
N HIS A 89 -3.91 7.19 -3.31
CA HIS A 89 -3.45 8.57 -3.18
C HIS A 89 -3.04 9.22 -4.52
N GLY A 90 -3.29 8.52 -5.64
CA GLY A 90 -2.91 8.96 -6.98
C GLY A 90 -1.72 8.18 -7.53
N PHE A 91 -1.39 8.43 -8.79
CA PHE A 91 -0.37 7.67 -9.52
C PHE A 91 0.52 8.59 -10.36
N LEU A 92 1.83 8.39 -10.27
CA LEU A 92 2.86 9.15 -10.99
C LEU A 92 3.85 8.18 -11.64
N PRO A 93 3.59 7.73 -12.89
CA PRO A 93 4.50 6.83 -13.59
C PRO A 93 5.79 7.53 -14.00
N LYS A 94 6.90 6.79 -14.01
CA LYS A 94 8.24 7.28 -14.40
C LYS A 94 8.28 7.82 -15.83
N VAL A 95 7.63 7.14 -16.75
CA VAL A 95 7.66 7.45 -18.18
C VAL A 95 6.29 7.95 -18.61
N ALA A 96 5.96 9.16 -18.21
CA ALA A 96 4.85 9.85 -18.84
C ALA A 96 5.43 10.78 -19.89
N THR A 97 5.09 10.57 -21.18
CA THR A 97 5.28 11.61 -22.18
C THR A 97 4.44 12.83 -21.79
N LYS A 98 4.82 14.03 -22.25
CA LYS A 98 4.05 15.25 -21.95
C LYS A 98 2.57 15.07 -22.28
N SER A 99 2.24 14.40 -23.38
CA SER A 99 0.86 14.11 -23.76
C SER A 99 0.16 13.12 -22.81
N GLN A 100 0.89 12.15 -22.25
CA GLN A 100 0.37 11.24 -21.24
C GLN A 100 0.18 11.94 -19.89
N LEU A 101 1.10 12.84 -19.51
CA LEU A 101 0.95 13.66 -18.31
C LEU A 101 -0.24 14.61 -18.43
N ASP A 102 -0.47 15.17 -19.62
CA ASP A 102 -1.64 16.01 -19.91
C ASP A 102 -2.94 15.18 -19.88
N THR A 103 -2.88 13.93 -20.35
CA THR A 103 -4.03 12.98 -20.34
C THR A 103 -4.28 12.41 -18.95
N LEU A 104 -3.23 12.09 -18.18
CA LEU A 104 -3.31 11.53 -16.83
C LEU A 104 -3.77 12.56 -15.78
N HIS A 105 -3.84 13.85 -16.18
CA HIS A 105 -4.21 14.94 -15.28
C HIS A 105 -3.58 14.78 -13.88
N ILE A 106 -2.29 15.07 -13.74
CA ILE A 106 -1.48 15.01 -12.51
C ILE A 106 -2.16 15.64 -11.27
N ARG A 107 -3.25 16.35 -11.45
CA ARG A 107 -4.08 16.94 -10.39
C ARG A 107 -4.79 15.93 -9.47
N SER A 108 -4.68 14.64 -9.74
CA SER A 108 -5.26 13.59 -8.88
C SER A 108 -4.29 13.03 -7.82
N ILE A 109 -3.11 13.60 -7.68
CA ILE A 109 -2.16 13.22 -6.63
C ILE A 109 -2.50 13.98 -5.35
N CYS A 110 -2.68 13.24 -4.27
CA CYS A 110 -2.97 13.78 -2.96
C CYS A 110 -1.64 14.20 -2.29
N LEU A 111 -1.21 15.46 -2.47
CA LEU A 111 0.06 15.98 -1.96
C LEU A 111 -0.11 16.95 -0.80
N THR A 112 -1.21 17.67 -0.76
CA THR A 112 -1.45 18.70 0.26
C THR A 112 -2.47 18.22 1.28
N GLU A 113 -2.49 18.85 2.44
CA GLU A 113 -3.52 18.62 3.45
C GLU A 113 -4.93 18.91 2.89
N ALA A 114 -5.06 19.90 2.01
CA ALA A 114 -6.31 20.21 1.33
C ALA A 114 -6.77 19.07 0.41
N ASP A 115 -5.85 18.47 -0.36
CA ASP A 115 -6.15 17.32 -1.20
C ASP A 115 -6.59 16.13 -0.35
N TYR A 116 -5.91 15.92 0.78
CA TYR A 116 -6.24 14.89 1.76
C TYR A 116 -7.63 15.09 2.33
N ASN A 117 -7.95 16.30 2.76
CA ASN A 117 -9.27 16.64 3.28
C ASN A 117 -10.35 16.48 2.21
N MET A 118 -10.08 16.87 0.96
CA MET A 118 -11.02 16.64 -0.14
C MET A 118 -11.27 15.15 -0.37
N LEU A 119 -10.21 14.34 -0.37
CA LEU A 119 -10.30 12.90 -0.58
C LEU A 119 -11.16 12.23 0.50
N TYR A 120 -10.90 12.53 1.77
CA TYR A 120 -11.54 11.86 2.91
C TYR A 120 -12.88 12.47 3.32
N ASN A 121 -13.20 13.69 2.90
CA ASN A 121 -14.53 14.28 3.09
C ASN A 121 -15.57 13.79 2.07
N GLN A 122 -15.15 13.03 1.07
CA GLN A 122 -16.05 12.43 0.09
C GLN A 122 -16.20 10.91 0.36
N PRO A 123 -17.15 10.50 1.20
CA PRO A 123 -17.24 9.11 1.69
C PRO A 123 -17.51 8.09 0.56
N TYR A 124 -18.00 8.55 -0.57
CA TYR A 124 -18.26 7.73 -1.75
C TYR A 124 -17.19 7.86 -2.85
N SER A 125 -16.08 8.56 -2.55
CA SER A 125 -14.98 8.62 -3.50
C SER A 125 -14.40 7.22 -3.74
N TRP A 126 -13.93 6.98 -4.96
CA TRP A 126 -13.35 5.68 -5.31
C TRP A 126 -12.22 5.23 -4.37
N PRO A 127 -11.28 6.09 -3.94
CA PRO A 127 -10.23 5.68 -3.02
C PRO A 127 -10.77 5.21 -1.66
N ILE A 128 -11.79 5.89 -1.13
CA ILE A 128 -12.43 5.51 0.13
C ILE A 128 -13.22 4.21 -0.03
N ALA A 129 -14.06 4.12 -1.06
CA ALA A 129 -14.86 2.95 -1.34
C ALA A 129 -13.99 1.71 -1.57
N SER A 130 -12.88 1.87 -2.31
CA SER A 130 -11.92 0.78 -2.53
C SER A 130 -11.29 0.30 -1.23
N GLN A 131 -10.79 1.20 -0.38
CA GLN A 131 -10.19 0.84 0.91
C GLN A 131 -11.21 0.12 1.81
N LEU A 132 -12.45 0.65 1.91
CA LEU A 132 -13.51 0.02 2.70
C LEU A 132 -13.83 -1.40 2.20
N SER A 133 -13.92 -1.60 0.89
CA SER A 133 -14.13 -2.93 0.29
C SER A 133 -12.96 -3.87 0.63
N PHE A 134 -11.71 -3.41 0.47
CA PHE A 134 -10.53 -4.21 0.83
C PHE A 134 -10.56 -4.63 2.29
N PHE A 135 -10.78 -3.71 3.20
CA PHE A 135 -10.77 -3.98 4.63
C PHE A 135 -11.98 -4.83 5.08
N ARG A 136 -13.09 -4.74 4.38
CA ARG A 136 -14.29 -5.51 4.70
C ARG A 136 -14.28 -6.93 4.15
N GLU A 137 -13.83 -7.09 2.91
CA GLU A 137 -13.99 -8.35 2.17
C GLU A 137 -12.76 -9.26 2.24
N ASN A 138 -11.57 -8.68 2.52
CA ASN A 138 -10.31 -9.42 2.45
C ASN A 138 -9.57 -9.45 3.78
N ILE A 139 -8.64 -10.40 3.90
CA ILE A 139 -7.58 -10.37 4.90
C ILE A 139 -6.45 -9.53 4.30
N CYS A 140 -6.09 -8.45 4.98
CA CYS A 140 -5.04 -7.54 4.52
C CYS A 140 -3.75 -7.77 5.30
N LEU A 141 -2.62 -7.79 4.60
CA LEU A 141 -1.28 -7.73 5.19
C LEU A 141 -0.68 -6.35 4.87
N PHE A 142 -0.44 -5.55 5.91
CA PHE A 142 0.17 -4.22 5.79
C PHE A 142 1.69 -4.34 5.88
N ILE A 143 2.39 -3.91 4.82
CA ILE A 143 3.85 -3.94 4.70
C ILE A 143 4.35 -2.51 4.47
N GLY A 144 5.36 -2.07 5.23
CA GLY A 144 5.94 -0.73 5.08
C GLY A 144 4.99 0.42 5.44
N CYS A 145 3.84 0.13 6.06
CA CYS A 145 2.84 1.10 6.46
C CYS A 145 2.86 1.27 7.98
N SER A 146 3.11 2.50 8.44
CA SER A 146 3.14 2.81 9.89
C SER A 146 1.76 2.76 10.54
N LEU A 147 0.69 2.82 9.75
CA LEU A 147 -0.69 2.95 10.22
C LEU A 147 -0.89 4.16 11.17
N SER A 148 -0.04 5.19 11.03
CA SER A 148 -0.15 6.42 11.83
C SER A 148 -1.18 7.40 11.28
N ASP A 149 -1.58 7.24 10.02
CA ASP A 149 -2.57 8.08 9.36
C ASP A 149 -3.95 7.90 10.00
N PRO A 150 -4.54 8.97 10.57
CA PRO A 150 -5.83 8.92 11.24
C PRO A 150 -6.98 8.53 10.30
N ASN A 151 -6.87 8.86 9.01
CA ASN A 151 -7.90 8.51 8.04
C ASN A 151 -7.92 7.01 7.74
N ILE A 152 -6.75 6.41 7.57
CA ILE A 152 -6.63 4.95 7.41
C ILE A 152 -7.16 4.24 8.65
N ARG A 153 -6.79 4.71 9.84
CA ARG A 153 -7.32 4.16 11.10
C ARG A 153 -8.83 4.23 11.19
N ARG A 154 -9.42 5.36 10.82
CA ARG A 154 -10.88 5.53 10.80
C ARG A 154 -11.55 4.52 9.86
N LEU A 155 -10.99 4.26 8.69
CA LEU A 155 -11.54 3.26 7.77
C LEU A 155 -11.43 1.85 8.35
N LEU A 156 -10.31 1.54 9.01
CA LEU A 156 -10.11 0.27 9.70
C LEU A 156 -11.09 0.10 10.87
N GLU A 157 -11.30 1.14 11.67
CA GLU A 157 -12.30 1.13 12.78
C GLU A 157 -13.70 0.83 12.28
N ILE A 158 -14.13 1.47 11.18
CA ILE A 158 -15.46 1.25 10.57
C ILE A 158 -15.62 -0.20 10.06
N THR A 159 -14.53 -0.83 9.67
CA THR A 159 -14.52 -2.19 9.10
C THR A 159 -14.00 -3.26 10.05
N ALA A 160 -13.69 -2.89 11.30
CA ALA A 160 -13.09 -3.78 12.27
C ALA A 160 -13.94 -5.02 12.53
N TYR A 161 -13.27 -6.18 12.64
CA TYR A 161 -13.85 -7.44 13.06
C TYR A 161 -13.30 -7.85 14.44
N ASN A 162 -14.09 -8.58 15.18
CA ASN A 162 -13.67 -9.22 16.42
C ASN A 162 -13.92 -10.73 16.34
N PRO A 163 -12.88 -11.59 16.31
CA PRO A 163 -11.44 -11.25 16.43
C PRO A 163 -10.89 -10.53 15.18
N PRO A 164 -9.75 -9.82 15.33
CA PRO A 164 -9.07 -9.14 14.23
C PRO A 164 -8.69 -10.10 13.11
N LYS A 165 -8.86 -9.65 11.86
CA LYS A 165 -8.55 -10.47 10.68
C LYS A 165 -7.37 -9.96 9.86
N HIS A 166 -6.94 -8.70 10.06
CA HIS A 166 -5.83 -8.11 9.32
C HIS A 166 -4.52 -8.28 10.07
N TYR A 167 -3.42 -8.11 9.37
CA TYR A 167 -2.07 -8.23 9.91
C TYR A 167 -1.23 -7.03 9.47
N ALA A 168 -0.35 -6.54 10.36
CA ALA A 168 0.61 -5.50 10.02
C ALA A 168 2.00 -5.89 10.52
N ILE A 169 3.01 -5.73 9.66
CA ILE A 169 4.41 -5.96 10.04
C ILE A 169 4.97 -4.65 10.59
N LEU A 170 5.37 -4.66 11.86
CA LEU A 170 5.98 -3.51 12.52
C LEU A 170 7.37 -3.87 13.09
N PRO A 171 8.33 -2.93 13.03
CA PRO A 171 9.66 -3.15 13.60
C PRO A 171 9.65 -2.97 15.12
N MET A 172 10.40 -3.79 15.84
CA MET A 172 10.65 -3.61 17.28
C MET A 172 11.65 -2.48 17.56
N ILE A 173 12.55 -2.21 16.60
CA ILE A 173 13.55 -1.14 16.68
C ILE A 173 13.11 0.00 15.75
N TYR A 174 13.01 1.19 16.29
CA TYR A 174 12.66 2.40 15.56
C TYR A 174 13.71 3.49 15.76
N LYS A 175 13.74 4.47 14.86
CA LYS A 175 14.61 5.63 14.96
C LYS A 175 13.95 6.68 15.86
N SER A 176 14.69 7.17 16.84
CA SER A 176 14.29 8.24 17.74
C SER A 176 15.35 9.33 17.74
N THR A 177 14.97 10.56 18.04
CA THR A 177 15.92 11.67 18.21
C THR A 177 16.23 11.80 19.71
N ASP A 178 17.51 11.77 20.05
CA ASP A 178 17.95 11.97 21.44
C ASP A 178 17.99 13.47 21.81
N ALA A 179 18.36 13.75 23.06
CA ALA A 179 18.44 15.12 23.58
C ALA A 179 19.47 16.01 22.85
N SER A 180 20.42 15.43 22.14
CA SER A 180 21.43 16.15 21.33
C SER A 180 20.95 16.42 19.89
N GLY A 181 19.79 15.91 19.48
CA GLY A 181 19.27 15.96 18.12
C GLY A 181 19.79 14.83 17.23
N ALA A 182 20.57 13.89 17.76
CA ALA A 182 21.08 12.76 16.98
C ALA A 182 20.01 11.67 16.84
N VAL A 183 19.95 11.06 15.65
CA VAL A 183 19.04 9.93 15.38
C VAL A 183 19.65 8.65 15.92
N VAL A 184 19.02 8.08 16.93
CA VAL A 184 19.47 6.86 17.61
C VAL A 184 18.42 5.74 17.49
N PRO A 185 18.84 4.47 17.38
CA PRO A 185 17.92 3.35 17.41
C PRO A 185 17.36 3.19 18.83
N LYS A 186 16.05 3.04 18.93
CA LYS A 186 15.35 2.75 20.18
C LYS A 186 14.47 1.53 20.01
N GLN A 187 14.45 0.68 21.02
CA GLN A 187 13.62 -0.53 21.03
C GLN A 187 12.37 -0.30 21.87
N PHE A 188 11.22 -0.77 21.38
CA PHE A 188 9.99 -0.82 22.17
C PHE A 188 10.14 -1.79 23.34
N THR A 189 9.78 -1.34 24.53
CA THR A 189 9.67 -2.22 25.68
C THR A 189 8.50 -3.21 25.52
N THR A 190 8.47 -4.25 26.33
CA THR A 190 7.34 -5.20 26.35
C THR A 190 6.01 -4.47 26.63
N LYS A 191 6.04 -3.47 27.52
CA LYS A 191 4.86 -2.65 27.84
C LYS A 191 4.40 -1.83 26.64
N ASP A 192 5.34 -1.19 25.93
CA ASP A 192 5.01 -0.39 24.73
C ASP A 192 4.38 -1.29 23.66
N ARG A 193 4.96 -2.47 23.42
CA ARG A 193 4.44 -3.42 22.43
C ARG A 193 3.03 -3.87 22.77
N LEU A 194 2.77 -4.22 24.04
CA LEU A 194 1.44 -4.62 24.48
C LEU A 194 0.41 -3.49 24.31
N GLN A 195 0.80 -2.23 24.56
CA GLN A 195 -0.07 -1.08 24.32
C GLN A 195 -0.38 -0.89 22.83
N ILE A 196 0.63 -1.04 21.98
CA ILE A 196 0.49 -0.97 20.51
C ILE A 196 -0.42 -2.10 20.03
N GLU A 197 -0.16 -3.33 20.44
CA GLU A 197 -0.99 -4.50 20.09
C GLU A 197 -2.45 -4.30 20.48
N ASN A 198 -2.71 -3.87 21.71
CA ASN A 198 -4.07 -3.61 22.21
C ASN A 198 -4.77 -2.49 21.41
N HIS A 199 -4.02 -1.45 21.02
CA HIS A 199 -4.56 -0.37 20.19
C HIS A 199 -4.95 -0.89 18.81
N PHE A 200 -4.05 -1.61 18.14
CA PHE A 200 -4.30 -2.14 16.80
C PHE A 200 -5.34 -3.28 16.78
N TYR A 201 -5.39 -4.09 17.83
CA TYR A 201 -6.41 -5.11 18.00
C TYR A 201 -7.82 -4.52 17.92
N ARG A 202 -8.05 -3.37 18.53
CA ARG A 202 -9.37 -2.69 18.53
C ARG A 202 -9.81 -2.24 17.14
N ILE A 203 -8.88 -1.97 16.24
CA ILE A 203 -9.16 -1.58 14.87
C ILE A 203 -9.04 -2.74 13.87
N GLY A 204 -9.03 -3.98 14.38
CA GLY A 204 -9.09 -5.19 13.56
C GLY A 204 -7.76 -5.70 13.03
N ILE A 205 -6.61 -5.29 13.65
CA ILE A 205 -5.26 -5.64 13.19
C ILE A 205 -4.49 -6.42 14.25
N ASN A 206 -3.87 -7.51 13.83
CA ASN A 206 -2.84 -8.24 14.57
C ASN A 206 -1.45 -7.75 14.17
N ILE A 207 -0.58 -7.47 15.14
CA ILE A 207 0.78 -7.02 14.88
C ILE A 207 1.73 -8.21 14.76
N LEU A 208 2.50 -8.22 13.68
CA LEU A 208 3.60 -9.14 13.43
C LEU A 208 4.91 -8.39 13.64
N TRP A 209 5.56 -8.65 14.78
CA TRP A 209 6.79 -7.96 15.14
C TRP A 209 7.97 -8.53 14.39
N VAL A 210 8.75 -7.66 13.75
CA VAL A 210 10.07 -7.97 13.19
C VAL A 210 11.14 -7.19 13.95
N ARG A 211 12.41 -7.63 13.92
CA ARG A 211 13.48 -6.93 14.63
C ARG A 211 13.58 -5.46 14.17
N ASP A 212 13.69 -5.27 12.86
CA ASP A 212 13.75 -3.98 12.18
C ASP A 212 13.26 -4.16 10.74
N TYR A 213 13.19 -3.10 9.96
CA TYR A 213 12.72 -3.15 8.57
C TYR A 213 13.56 -4.07 7.67
N SER A 214 14.85 -4.26 7.95
CA SER A 214 15.71 -5.16 7.16
C SER A 214 15.34 -6.64 7.32
N ALA A 215 14.56 -6.98 8.32
CA ALA A 215 14.07 -8.35 8.53
C ALA A 215 12.80 -8.69 7.73
N ILE A 216 12.15 -7.70 7.11
CA ILE A 216 10.91 -7.92 6.34
C ILE A 216 11.11 -8.87 5.16
N PRO A 217 12.18 -8.75 4.32
CA PRO A 217 12.39 -9.68 3.22
C PRO A 217 12.49 -11.14 3.66
N ALA A 218 13.23 -11.41 4.73
CA ALA A 218 13.37 -12.77 5.26
C ALA A 218 12.04 -13.32 5.80
N TRP A 219 11.24 -12.47 6.43
CA TRP A 219 9.91 -12.84 6.90
C TRP A 219 8.96 -13.16 5.73
N LEU A 220 8.94 -12.31 4.70
CA LEU A 220 8.16 -12.53 3.47
C LEU A 220 8.62 -13.79 2.72
N HIS A 221 9.93 -14.05 2.69
CA HIS A 221 10.48 -15.27 2.11
C HIS A 221 9.92 -16.53 2.79
N ASN A 222 9.87 -16.54 4.11
CA ASN A 222 9.30 -17.66 4.87
C ASN A 222 7.80 -17.81 4.60
N LEU A 223 7.05 -16.70 4.50
CA LEU A 223 5.65 -16.71 4.11
C LEU A 223 5.49 -17.32 2.71
N ASN A 224 6.29 -16.88 1.73
CA ASN A 224 6.28 -17.40 0.37
C ASN A 224 6.53 -18.91 0.31
N ARG A 225 7.38 -19.45 1.16
CA ARG A 225 7.63 -20.90 1.25
C ARG A 225 6.45 -21.68 1.82
N SER A 226 5.61 -21.04 2.63
CA SER A 226 4.46 -21.67 3.27
C SER A 226 3.23 -21.72 2.35
N ILE A 227 3.20 -20.91 1.30
CA ILE A 227 2.14 -20.90 0.28
C ILE A 227 2.53 -21.91 -0.80
N VAL A 228 1.74 -22.96 -0.90
CA VAL A 228 1.91 -24.08 -1.85
C VAL A 228 1.28 -23.76 -3.20
#